data_a0e2f61e2ffa483c53900075c7a37358
#
_entry.id   a0e2f61e2ffa483c53900075c7a37358
#
_cell.length_a   1.000
_cell.length_b   1.000
_cell.length_c   1.000
_cell.angle_alpha   90.00
_cell.angle_beta   90.00
_cell.angle_gamma   90.00
#
_symmetry.space_group_name_H-M   'P 1'
#
loop_
_entity.id
_entity.type
_entity.pdbx_description
1 polymer ?
#
loop_
_entity_poly.entity_id
_entity_poly.type
_entity_poly.pdbx_seq_one_letter_code
_entity_poly.pdbx_strand_id
1 'polypeptide(L)'
;MKLSAITLDCADPLALAAFYQQATGLEPHPKSDADFAALEGDNGLSLAFQRVDDHRPPGWPDPAVPQQLHCCFRVTDLDEAETRLLKLGAGKPEHQPNAGRWRVLTDPAGHPFCIVGGLAEPE
;
A
#
# COMPACT_ATOMS: atom_id res chain seq x y z
N MET A 1 25.07 3.60 3.58
CA MET A 1 23.70 4.13 3.49
C MET A 1 22.70 3.06 3.92
N LYS A 2 21.58 3.50 4.47
CA LYS A 2 20.54 2.60 4.97
C LYS A 2 19.19 3.08 4.43
N LEU A 3 18.38 2.15 3.92
CA LEU A 3 17.03 2.49 3.47
C LEU A 3 16.18 2.87 4.69
N SER A 4 15.71 4.11 4.75
CA SER A 4 14.94 4.62 5.90
C SER A 4 13.45 4.71 5.65
N ALA A 5 13.04 4.95 4.41
CA ALA A 5 11.62 5.09 4.08
C ALA A 5 11.36 4.73 2.62
N ILE A 6 10.14 4.24 2.37
CA ILE A 6 9.55 4.21 1.04
C ILE A 6 8.41 5.21 1.08
N THR A 7 8.41 6.18 0.17
CA THR A 7 7.43 7.26 0.16
C THR A 7 6.56 7.18 -1.09
N LEU A 8 5.25 7.17 -0.87
CA LEU A 8 4.25 7.16 -1.95
C LEU A 8 3.67 8.57 -2.12
N ASP A 9 3.57 9.01 -3.36
CA ASP A 9 2.91 10.27 -3.68
C ASP A 9 1.39 10.10 -3.65
N CYS A 10 0.68 11.11 -3.20
CA CYS A 10 -0.78 11.05 -3.08
C CYS A 10 -1.40 12.45 -2.99
N ALA A 11 -2.72 12.51 -3.08
CA ALA A 11 -3.45 13.76 -2.86
C ALA A 11 -3.72 14.00 -1.37
N ASP A 12 -3.93 12.95 -0.59
CA ASP A 12 -4.31 13.05 0.84
C ASP A 12 -3.47 12.06 1.68
N PRO A 13 -2.33 12.52 2.22
CA PRO A 13 -1.46 11.65 3.02
C PRO A 13 -2.12 11.03 4.24
N LEU A 14 -2.96 11.78 4.96
CA LEU A 14 -3.61 11.24 6.16
C LEU A 14 -4.60 10.13 5.83
N ALA A 15 -5.35 10.27 4.73
CA ALA A 15 -6.29 9.23 4.29
C ALA A 15 -5.53 7.97 3.85
N LEU A 16 -4.45 8.14 3.10
CA LEU A 16 -3.64 7.00 2.65
C LEU A 16 -2.94 6.30 3.82
N ALA A 17 -2.42 7.08 4.76
CA ALA A 17 -1.83 6.53 5.99
C ALA A 17 -2.86 5.74 6.81
N ALA A 18 -4.10 6.23 6.91
CA ALA A 18 -5.16 5.53 7.64
C ALA A 18 -5.48 4.17 7.01
N PHE A 19 -5.51 4.11 5.68
CA PHE A 19 -5.69 2.84 4.96
C PHE A 19 -4.59 1.83 5.31
N TYR A 20 -3.33 2.24 5.14
CA TYR A 20 -2.21 1.33 5.39
C TYR A 20 -2.01 1.02 6.88
N GLN A 21 -2.37 1.93 7.78
CA GLN A 21 -2.38 1.64 9.21
C GLN A 21 -3.32 0.48 9.54
N GLN A 22 -4.54 0.53 9.01
CA GLN A 22 -5.50 -0.54 9.24
C GLN A 22 -5.10 -1.84 8.54
N ALA A 23 -4.50 -1.74 7.37
CA ALA A 23 -4.07 -2.91 6.61
C ALA A 23 -2.87 -3.62 7.26
N THR A 24 -1.91 -2.86 7.80
CA THR A 24 -0.64 -3.40 8.28
C THR A 24 -0.50 -3.47 9.80
N GLY A 25 -1.26 -2.67 10.53
CA GLY A 25 -1.07 -2.52 11.97
C GLY A 25 0.11 -1.65 12.38
N LEU A 26 0.80 -1.01 11.42
CA LEU A 26 1.92 -0.12 11.73
C LEU A 26 1.43 1.15 12.42
N GLU A 27 2.27 1.71 13.29
CA GLU A 27 1.92 2.88 14.08
C GLU A 27 2.16 4.19 13.32
N PRO A 28 1.21 5.15 13.39
CA PRO A 28 1.42 6.44 12.75
C PRO A 28 2.49 7.25 13.46
N HIS A 29 3.32 7.94 12.68
CA HIS A 29 4.26 8.89 13.23
C HIS A 29 3.51 10.11 13.79
N PRO A 30 3.83 10.58 15.01
CA PRO A 30 3.05 11.64 15.66
C PRO A 30 3.12 13.00 14.95
N LYS A 31 4.10 13.22 14.10
CA LYS A 31 4.24 14.47 13.34
C LYS A 31 3.55 14.43 11.98
N SER A 32 2.77 13.39 11.70
CA SER A 32 2.02 13.28 10.44
C SER A 32 1.00 14.40 10.32
N ASP A 33 0.88 14.96 9.12
CA ASP A 33 -0.03 16.05 8.82
C ASP A 33 -0.59 15.92 7.39
N ALA A 34 -1.30 16.95 6.92
CA ALA A 34 -1.93 16.93 5.61
C ALA A 34 -0.94 16.97 4.44
N ASP A 35 0.31 17.35 4.68
CA ASP A 35 1.34 17.44 3.65
C ASP A 35 2.24 16.21 3.61
N PHE A 36 2.48 15.58 4.75
CA PHE A 36 3.32 14.41 4.85
C PHE A 36 2.92 13.56 6.06
N ALA A 37 2.68 12.29 5.82
CA ALA A 37 2.35 11.33 6.87
C ALA A 37 3.27 10.12 6.76
N ALA A 38 3.45 9.40 7.86
CA ALA A 38 4.28 8.19 7.86
C ALA A 38 3.76 7.17 8.86
N LEU A 39 4.02 5.91 8.54
CA LEU A 39 3.84 4.78 9.45
C LEU A 39 5.22 4.24 9.80
N GLU A 40 5.43 3.95 11.07
CA GLU A 40 6.70 3.41 11.54
C GLU A 40 6.70 1.89 11.40
N GLY A 41 7.60 1.40 10.58
CA GLY A 41 7.78 -0.04 10.39
C GLY A 41 8.87 -0.59 11.31
N ASP A 42 9.04 -1.90 11.26
CA ASP A 42 10.09 -2.58 11.98
C ASP A 42 11.46 -2.23 11.41
N ASN A 43 12.49 -2.30 12.24
CA ASN A 43 13.89 -2.08 11.82
C ASN A 43 14.17 -0.68 11.25
N GLY A 44 13.37 0.32 11.62
CA GLY A 44 13.60 1.69 11.21
C GLY A 44 13.20 2.03 9.78
N LEU A 45 12.50 1.12 9.09
CA LEU A 45 11.95 1.40 7.76
C LEU A 45 10.53 1.95 7.90
N SER A 46 10.30 3.15 7.37
CA SER A 46 8.98 3.78 7.39
C SER A 46 8.28 3.64 6.05
N LEU A 47 6.96 3.55 6.10
CA LEU A 47 6.11 3.72 4.91
C LEU A 47 5.52 5.13 5.01
N ALA A 48 5.85 5.98 4.06
CA ALA A 48 5.52 7.40 4.12
C ALA A 48 4.64 7.81 2.93
N PHE A 49 3.97 8.94 3.09
CA PHE A 49 2.99 9.44 2.12
C PHE A 49 3.18 10.94 1.99
N GLN A 50 3.45 11.40 0.77
CA GLN A 50 3.74 12.80 0.50
C GLN A 50 2.65 13.39 -0.38
N ARG A 51 2.09 14.53 0.03
CA ARG A 51 1.14 15.24 -0.81
C ARG A 51 1.86 15.82 -2.03
N VAL A 52 1.31 15.56 -3.20
CA VAL A 52 1.73 16.20 -4.44
C VAL A 52 0.50 16.81 -5.11
N ASP A 53 0.68 18.02 -5.63
CA ASP A 53 -0.39 18.66 -6.39
C ASP A 53 -0.55 17.91 -7.72
N ASP A 54 -1.79 17.82 -8.20
CA ASP A 54 -2.11 17.12 -9.44
C ASP A 54 -1.67 15.66 -9.48
N HIS A 55 -1.76 14.96 -8.34
CA HIS A 55 -1.46 13.54 -8.29
C HIS A 55 -2.27 12.77 -9.35
N ARG A 56 -1.56 11.99 -10.17
CA ARG A 56 -2.17 11.12 -11.18
C ARG A 56 -1.92 9.67 -10.77
N PRO A 57 -2.99 8.92 -10.45
CA PRO A 57 -2.82 7.50 -10.11
C PRO A 57 -2.13 6.75 -11.25
N PRO A 58 -1.18 5.85 -10.93
CA PRO A 58 -0.62 4.98 -11.96
C PRO A 58 -1.70 4.05 -12.52
N GLY A 59 -1.72 3.88 -13.84
CA GLY A 59 -2.58 2.94 -14.51
C GLY A 59 -1.89 1.60 -14.62
N TRP A 60 -2.46 0.55 -14.08
CA TRP A 60 -1.89 -0.78 -14.23
C TRP A 60 -3.01 -1.76 -14.59
N PRO A 61 -2.82 -2.58 -15.65
CA PRO A 61 -1.62 -2.68 -16.51
C PRO A 61 -1.53 -1.64 -17.63
N ASP A 62 -2.40 -0.62 -17.64
CA ASP A 62 -2.38 0.44 -18.64
C ASP A 62 -1.08 1.26 -18.53
N PRO A 63 -0.29 1.43 -19.61
CA PRO A 63 0.97 2.16 -19.55
C PRO A 63 0.84 3.68 -19.65
N ALA A 64 -0.36 4.26 -19.71
CA ALA A 64 -0.55 5.71 -19.87
C ALA A 64 0.07 6.51 -18.73
N VAL A 65 -0.06 6.04 -17.48
CA VAL A 65 0.66 6.54 -16.32
C VAL A 65 1.28 5.33 -15.64
N PRO A 66 2.50 4.93 -16.04
CA PRO A 66 3.07 3.67 -15.57
C PRO A 66 3.45 3.72 -14.09
N GLN A 67 3.28 2.60 -13.40
CA GLN A 67 3.88 2.45 -12.08
C GLN A 67 5.41 2.36 -12.24
N GLN A 68 6.14 2.94 -11.29
CA GLN A 68 7.59 2.89 -11.28
C GLN A 68 8.11 1.85 -10.29
N LEU A 69 7.34 1.60 -9.25
CA LEU A 69 7.59 0.55 -8.26
C LEU A 69 6.28 0.22 -7.55
N HIS A 70 6.25 -0.87 -6.84
CA HIS A 70 5.09 -1.23 -6.03
C HIS A 70 5.55 -1.99 -4.78
N CYS A 71 4.73 -1.92 -3.74
CA CYS A 71 4.96 -2.66 -2.51
C CYS A 71 4.34 -4.05 -2.59
N CYS A 72 4.97 -5.03 -1.95
CA CYS A 72 4.41 -6.36 -1.80
C CYS A 72 4.29 -6.68 -0.31
N PHE A 73 3.13 -7.17 0.09
CA PHE A 73 2.84 -7.52 1.48
C PHE A 73 2.58 -9.01 1.59
N ARG A 74 3.23 -9.65 2.54
CA ARG A 74 2.99 -11.07 2.81
C ARG A 74 1.82 -11.22 3.77
N VAL A 75 0.89 -12.11 3.45
CA VAL A 75 -0.32 -12.34 4.24
C VAL A 75 -0.46 -13.82 4.56
N THR A 76 -1.23 -14.15 5.60
CA THR A 76 -1.48 -15.55 5.99
C THR A 76 -2.47 -16.23 5.07
N ASP A 77 -3.50 -15.52 4.65
CA ASP A 77 -4.59 -16.04 3.80
C ASP A 77 -4.94 -15.01 2.74
N LEU A 78 -4.74 -15.36 1.46
CA LEU A 78 -5.00 -14.43 0.35
C LEU A 78 -6.46 -14.02 0.24
N ASP A 79 -7.39 -14.94 0.39
CA ASP A 79 -8.83 -14.64 0.26
C ASP A 79 -9.31 -13.70 1.38
N GLU A 80 -8.91 -13.99 2.61
CA GLU A 80 -9.26 -13.17 3.76
C GLU A 80 -8.66 -11.77 3.65
N ALA A 81 -7.38 -11.68 3.28
CA ALA A 81 -6.69 -10.41 3.11
C ALA A 81 -7.33 -9.57 2.01
N GLU A 82 -7.66 -10.16 0.87
CA GLU A 82 -8.34 -9.45 -0.21
C GLU A 82 -9.68 -8.90 0.24
N THR A 83 -10.51 -9.74 0.89
CA THR A 83 -11.82 -9.32 1.39
C THR A 83 -11.69 -8.14 2.37
N ARG A 84 -10.74 -8.23 3.29
CA ARG A 84 -10.52 -7.17 4.28
C ARG A 84 -10.05 -5.87 3.63
N LEU A 85 -9.09 -5.96 2.71
CA LEU A 85 -8.53 -4.78 2.04
C LEU A 85 -9.57 -4.07 1.18
N LEU A 86 -10.42 -4.83 0.48
CA LEU A 86 -11.52 -4.25 -0.30
C LEU A 86 -12.49 -3.48 0.60
N LYS A 87 -12.79 -3.99 1.78
CA LYS A 87 -13.62 -3.29 2.76
C LYS A 87 -12.97 -2.01 3.28
N LEU A 88 -11.63 -1.97 3.34
CA LEU A 88 -10.90 -0.77 3.77
C LEU A 88 -10.79 0.29 2.67
N GLY A 89 -11.18 -0.02 1.43
CA GLY A 89 -11.18 0.92 0.32
C GLY A 89 -10.22 0.61 -0.81
N ALA A 90 -9.59 -0.57 -0.81
CA ALA A 90 -8.75 -0.99 -1.92
C ALA A 90 -9.59 -1.26 -3.17
N GLY A 91 -9.00 -1.04 -4.34
CA GLY A 91 -9.56 -1.47 -5.61
C GLY A 91 -8.94 -2.79 -6.07
N LYS A 92 -9.59 -3.45 -7.01
CA LYS A 92 -9.08 -4.71 -7.58
C LYS A 92 -9.07 -4.62 -9.10
N PRO A 93 -7.88 -4.52 -9.73
CA PRO A 93 -7.79 -4.61 -11.19
C PRO A 93 -8.29 -5.95 -11.71
N GLU A 94 -8.91 -5.96 -12.88
CA GLU A 94 -9.36 -7.20 -13.51
C GLU A 94 -8.20 -8.11 -13.87
N HIS A 95 -7.12 -7.53 -14.37
CA HIS A 95 -5.93 -8.29 -14.76
C HIS A 95 -5.20 -8.80 -13.52
N GLN A 96 -5.16 -10.13 -13.37
CA GLN A 96 -4.48 -10.81 -12.26
C GLN A 96 -3.53 -11.86 -12.85
N PRO A 97 -2.22 -11.56 -12.91
CA PRO A 97 -1.27 -12.47 -13.58
C PRO A 97 -1.20 -13.87 -12.95
N ASN A 98 -1.36 -13.96 -11.63
CA ASN A 98 -1.30 -15.25 -10.93
C ASN A 98 -2.07 -15.20 -9.61
N ALA A 99 -3.39 -15.15 -9.70
CA ALA A 99 -4.28 -14.95 -8.54
C ALA A 99 -4.16 -16.03 -7.46
N GLY A 100 -3.64 -17.22 -7.79
CA GLY A 100 -3.44 -18.29 -6.81
C GLY A 100 -2.22 -18.10 -5.91
N ARG A 101 -1.24 -17.27 -6.33
CA ARG A 101 0.01 -17.05 -5.60
C ARG A 101 0.15 -15.65 -5.06
N TRP A 102 -0.20 -14.64 -5.87
CA TRP A 102 -0.23 -13.24 -5.43
C TRP A 102 -1.39 -12.54 -6.11
N ARG A 103 -1.86 -11.47 -5.50
CA ARG A 103 -2.95 -10.66 -6.08
C ARG A 103 -2.55 -9.21 -6.10
N VAL A 104 -2.97 -8.52 -7.16
CA VAL A 104 -2.74 -7.08 -7.31
C VAL A 104 -4.00 -6.35 -6.88
N LEU A 105 -3.82 -5.39 -5.98
CA LEU A 105 -4.86 -4.47 -5.55
C LEU A 105 -4.36 -3.04 -5.75
N THR A 106 -5.23 -2.07 -5.63
CA THR A 106 -4.84 -0.66 -5.64
C THR A 106 -5.24 -0.01 -4.33
N ASP A 107 -4.39 0.89 -3.83
CA ASP A 107 -4.72 1.65 -2.65
C ASP A 107 -5.64 2.85 -2.98
N PRO A 108 -6.14 3.60 -1.98
CA PRO A 108 -7.03 4.74 -2.24
C PRO A 108 -6.41 5.86 -3.09
N ALA A 109 -5.09 5.93 -3.20
CA ALA A 109 -4.42 6.87 -4.10
C ALA A 109 -4.22 6.28 -5.50
N GLY A 110 -4.61 5.03 -5.72
CA GLY A 110 -4.50 4.34 -7.00
C GLY A 110 -3.19 3.62 -7.24
N HIS A 111 -2.28 3.55 -6.25
CA HIS A 111 -1.05 2.80 -6.42
C HIS A 111 -1.31 1.30 -6.39
N PRO A 112 -0.82 0.54 -7.39
CA PRO A 112 -0.84 -0.91 -7.31
C PRO A 112 0.05 -1.41 -6.18
N PHE A 113 -0.41 -2.43 -5.49
CA PHE A 113 0.41 -3.21 -4.56
C PHE A 113 0.01 -4.68 -4.65
N CYS A 114 0.90 -5.55 -4.21
CA CYS A 114 0.65 -6.99 -4.24
C CYS A 114 0.48 -7.53 -2.83
N ILE A 115 -0.38 -8.53 -2.70
CA ILE A 115 -0.41 -9.39 -1.52
C ILE A 115 0.05 -10.78 -1.93
N VAL A 116 0.90 -11.38 -1.11
CA VAL A 116 1.52 -12.69 -1.35
C VAL A 116 1.25 -13.57 -0.14
N GLY A 117 0.83 -14.80 -0.37
CA GLY A 117 0.59 -15.75 0.71
C GLY A 117 1.89 -16.23 1.38
N GLY A 118 1.74 -17.00 2.42
CA GLY A 118 2.86 -17.68 3.08
C GLY A 118 3.38 -17.02 4.35
N LEU A 119 2.69 -16.01 4.88
CA LEU A 119 3.01 -15.50 6.22
C LEU A 119 2.56 -16.51 7.25
N ALA A 120 3.47 -16.89 8.16
CA ALA A 120 3.12 -17.79 9.24
C ALA A 120 2.11 -17.13 10.19
N GLU A 121 1.13 -17.91 10.65
CA GLU A 121 0.20 -17.42 11.65
C GLU A 121 0.93 -17.19 12.97
N PRO A 122 0.57 -16.11 13.72
CA PRO A 122 1.13 -15.92 15.05
C PRO A 122 0.68 -17.04 15.99
N GLU A 123 1.61 -17.52 16.79
CA GLU A 123 1.34 -18.55 17.79
C GLU A 123 0.62 -17.96 19.00
#